data_5530af27f6b230e4ff590a88c2a644b6
#
_entry.id   5530af27f6b230e4ff590a88c2a644b6
#
_cell.length_a   1.000
_cell.length_b   1.000
_cell.length_c   1.000
_cell.angle_alpha   90.00
_cell.angle_beta   90.00
_cell.angle_gamma   90.00
#
_symmetry.space_group_name_H-M   'P 1'
#
loop_
_entity.id
_entity.type
_entity.pdbx_description
1 polymer ?
#
loop_
_entity_poly.entity_id
_entity_poly.type
_entity_poly.pdbx_seq_one_letter_code
_entity_poly.pdbx_strand_id
1 'polypeptide(L)'
;MVPVTPAIPDEVSTSRLRLPVITPTEARAILGGHREPSWHPDYPRKDDLDALSMVREVSCWAPRHIVRSFDGMVVGSIGFFGPPQDAGDDVPEVEVGYGLVPDARGHGAATEALQGLLGHVEAAGVRVRAAVEPENKASIRVLAKCGFTGLRGSDEDGNLVMVRPIPA
;
A
#
# COMPACT_ATOMS: atom_id res chain seq x y z
N MET A 1 -28.97 -6.00 -11.68
CA MET A 1 -27.70 -6.30 -10.99
C MET A 1 -27.34 -5.13 -10.08
N VAL A 2 -27.15 -5.39 -8.81
CA VAL A 2 -26.75 -4.34 -7.87
C VAL A 2 -25.26 -4.09 -8.05
N PRO A 3 -24.81 -2.82 -8.23
CA PRO A 3 -23.37 -2.53 -8.30
C PRO A 3 -22.69 -2.94 -7.00
N VAL A 4 -21.61 -3.69 -7.11
CA VAL A 4 -20.80 -4.04 -5.94
C VAL A 4 -19.95 -2.81 -5.57
N THR A 5 -20.17 -2.28 -4.38
CA THR A 5 -19.33 -1.19 -3.86
C THR A 5 -17.92 -1.72 -3.58
N PRO A 6 -16.87 -1.10 -4.14
CA PRO A 6 -15.50 -1.54 -3.85
C PRO A 6 -15.21 -1.46 -2.34
N ALA A 7 -14.40 -2.38 -1.86
CA ALA A 7 -13.97 -2.41 -0.45
C ALA A 7 -13.24 -1.13 -0.05
N ILE A 8 -12.47 -0.54 -1.00
CA ILE A 8 -11.72 0.71 -0.78
C ILE A 8 -12.13 1.70 -1.87
N PRO A 9 -12.46 2.96 -1.53
CA PRO A 9 -12.77 3.99 -2.53
C PRO A 9 -11.60 4.24 -3.48
N ASP A 10 -11.89 4.76 -4.68
CA ASP A 10 -10.85 5.11 -5.66
C ASP A 10 -9.86 6.12 -5.12
N GLU A 11 -10.28 7.03 -4.28
CA GLU A 11 -9.40 7.94 -3.57
C GLU A 11 -9.73 7.90 -2.08
N VAL A 12 -8.70 7.67 -1.27
CA VAL A 12 -8.79 7.74 0.19
C VAL A 12 -8.06 9.00 0.61
N SER A 13 -8.71 9.82 1.44
CA SER A 13 -8.12 11.04 1.98
C SER A 13 -7.88 10.86 3.47
N THR A 14 -6.73 11.33 3.93
CA THR A 14 -6.37 11.39 5.33
C THR A 14 -6.13 12.85 5.72
N SER A 15 -5.67 13.08 6.95
CA SER A 15 -5.42 14.44 7.43
C SER A 15 -4.44 15.23 6.53
N ARG A 16 -3.39 14.57 6.03
CA ARG A 16 -2.31 15.22 5.27
C ARG A 16 -2.09 14.63 3.89
N LEU A 17 -2.80 13.55 3.53
CA LEU A 17 -2.51 12.79 2.31
C LEU A 17 -3.78 12.53 1.50
N ARG A 18 -3.58 12.31 0.19
CA ARG A 18 -4.57 11.70 -0.69
C ARG A 18 -3.95 10.46 -1.32
N LEU A 19 -4.75 9.42 -1.47
CA LEU A 19 -4.30 8.11 -1.95
C LEU A 19 -5.17 7.67 -3.14
N PRO A 20 -4.97 8.29 -4.33
CA PRO A 20 -5.71 7.89 -5.52
C PRO A 20 -5.19 6.57 -6.07
N VAL A 21 -6.10 5.66 -6.42
CA VAL A 21 -5.72 4.37 -7.00
C VAL A 21 -5.19 4.57 -8.42
N ILE A 22 -4.18 3.78 -8.79
CA ILE A 22 -3.55 3.85 -10.11
C ILE A 22 -4.26 2.86 -11.02
N THR A 23 -4.73 3.34 -12.17
CA THR A 23 -5.38 2.50 -13.19
C THR A 23 -4.34 1.76 -14.03
N PRO A 24 -4.72 0.68 -14.74
CA PRO A 24 -3.81 0.01 -15.67
C PRO A 24 -3.26 0.95 -16.75
N THR A 25 -4.07 1.88 -17.25
CA THR A 25 -3.63 2.89 -18.23
C THR A 25 -2.55 3.79 -17.66
N GLU A 26 -2.76 4.30 -16.45
CA GLU A 26 -1.76 5.12 -15.77
C GLU A 26 -0.48 4.33 -15.48
N ALA A 27 -0.62 3.09 -15.02
CA ALA A 27 0.53 2.23 -14.74
C ALA A 27 1.39 2.01 -15.98
N ARG A 28 0.76 1.73 -17.13
CA ARG A 28 1.49 1.56 -18.40
C ARG A 28 2.21 2.84 -18.81
N ALA A 29 1.56 3.99 -18.65
CA ALA A 29 2.17 5.28 -18.97
C ALA A 29 3.40 5.54 -18.10
N ILE A 30 3.30 5.30 -16.80
CA ILE A 30 4.41 5.49 -15.85
C ILE A 30 5.57 4.54 -16.17
N LEU A 31 5.28 3.27 -16.45
CA LEU A 31 6.28 2.28 -16.84
C LEU A 31 6.97 2.67 -18.15
N GLY A 32 6.28 3.37 -19.04
CA GLY A 32 6.82 3.89 -20.29
C GLY A 32 7.60 5.20 -20.14
N GLY A 33 7.76 5.71 -18.92
CA GLY A 33 8.55 6.90 -18.65
C GLY A 33 7.75 8.17 -18.42
N HIS A 34 6.41 8.09 -18.42
CA HIS A 34 5.58 9.27 -18.14
C HIS A 34 5.80 9.77 -16.71
N ARG A 35 5.97 11.09 -16.58
CA ARG A 35 6.10 11.79 -15.29
C ARG A 35 5.31 13.08 -15.33
N GLU A 36 4.71 13.42 -14.19
CA GLU A 36 4.09 14.74 -14.02
C GLU A 36 5.08 15.70 -13.36
N PRO A 37 5.10 16.98 -13.76
CA PRO A 37 5.99 17.97 -13.14
C PRO A 37 5.75 18.15 -11.63
N SER A 38 4.56 17.84 -11.16
CA SER A 38 4.19 17.95 -9.74
C SER A 38 4.72 16.81 -8.87
N TRP A 39 5.28 15.77 -9.47
CA TRP A 39 5.82 14.65 -8.71
C TRP A 39 7.19 14.99 -8.13
N HIS A 40 7.50 14.42 -6.98
CA HIS A 40 8.85 14.54 -6.42
C HIS A 40 9.87 14.01 -7.43
N PRO A 41 11.05 14.68 -7.58
CA PRO A 41 12.04 14.25 -8.57
C PRO A 41 12.49 12.80 -8.46
N ASP A 42 12.47 12.23 -7.25
CA ASP A 42 12.87 10.84 -7.00
C ASP A 42 11.74 9.83 -7.15
N TYR A 43 10.52 10.29 -7.46
CA TYR A 43 9.37 9.41 -7.68
C TYR A 43 9.10 9.26 -9.17
N PRO A 44 8.80 8.08 -9.71
CA PRO A 44 8.71 6.80 -9.01
C PRO A 44 10.08 6.17 -8.73
N ARG A 45 10.18 5.46 -7.62
CA ARG A 45 11.35 4.64 -7.29
C ARG A 45 11.26 3.30 -8.00
N LYS A 46 12.36 2.52 -7.99
CA LYS A 46 12.38 1.18 -8.56
C LYS A 46 11.27 0.30 -7.97
N ASP A 47 11.08 0.33 -6.66
CA ASP A 47 10.05 -0.48 -5.99
C ASP A 47 8.64 -0.07 -6.42
N ASP A 48 8.40 1.22 -6.65
CA ASP A 48 7.13 1.70 -7.18
C ASP A 48 6.87 1.15 -8.58
N LEU A 49 7.89 1.16 -9.44
CA LEU A 49 7.78 0.61 -10.79
C LEU A 49 7.55 -0.91 -10.77
N ASP A 50 8.22 -1.63 -9.87
CA ASP A 50 8.04 -3.06 -9.71
C ASP A 50 6.58 -3.38 -9.33
N ALA A 51 6.00 -2.61 -8.40
CA ALA A 51 4.60 -2.77 -8.02
C ALA A 51 3.66 -2.48 -9.19
N LEU A 52 3.91 -1.41 -9.94
CA LEU A 52 3.09 -1.03 -11.09
C LEU A 52 3.14 -2.06 -12.21
N SER A 53 4.27 -2.76 -12.37
CA SER A 53 4.41 -3.81 -13.39
C SER A 53 3.45 -4.98 -13.18
N MET A 54 2.88 -5.10 -11.98
CA MET A 54 1.93 -6.17 -11.63
C MET A 54 0.47 -5.78 -11.87
N VAL A 55 0.19 -4.52 -12.20
CA VAL A 55 -1.18 -4.03 -12.42
C VAL A 55 -1.70 -4.53 -13.76
N ARG A 56 -2.78 -5.30 -13.74
CA ARG A 56 -3.38 -5.90 -14.95
C ARG A 56 -4.80 -5.42 -15.21
N GLU A 57 -5.52 -5.04 -14.16
CA GLU A 57 -6.93 -4.67 -14.25
C GLU A 57 -7.24 -3.55 -13.26
N VAL A 58 -8.39 -2.91 -13.44
CA VAL A 58 -8.90 -1.93 -12.48
C VAL A 58 -9.22 -2.66 -11.19
N SER A 59 -8.64 -2.19 -10.07
CA SER A 59 -8.82 -2.85 -8.78
C SER A 59 -8.63 -1.86 -7.65
N CYS A 60 -9.49 -1.92 -6.65
CA CYS A 60 -9.32 -1.11 -5.44
C CYS A 60 -8.12 -1.58 -4.59
N TRP A 61 -7.57 -2.74 -4.90
CA TRP A 61 -6.39 -3.30 -4.23
C TRP A 61 -5.07 -2.90 -4.90
N ALA A 62 -5.15 -2.26 -6.07
CA ALA A 62 -3.97 -1.82 -6.83
C ALA A 62 -3.16 -0.76 -6.06
N PRO A 63 -1.90 -0.54 -6.46
CA PRO A 63 -1.11 0.55 -5.90
C PRO A 63 -1.78 1.91 -6.05
N ARG A 64 -1.49 2.78 -5.09
CA ARG A 64 -2.00 4.16 -5.02
C ARG A 64 -0.83 5.10 -4.91
N HIS A 65 -0.94 6.27 -5.52
CA HIS A 65 0.00 7.35 -5.22
C HIS A 65 -0.20 7.80 -3.78
N ILE A 66 0.90 8.18 -3.13
CA ILE A 66 0.84 8.92 -1.87
C ILE A 66 1.08 10.39 -2.22
N VAL A 67 0.02 11.20 -2.12
CA VAL A 67 0.04 12.61 -2.49
C VAL A 67 -0.01 13.46 -1.23
N ARG A 68 0.97 14.34 -1.05
CA ARG A 68 0.92 15.32 0.04
C ARG A 68 -0.11 16.39 -0.28
N SER A 69 -1.08 16.59 0.62
CA SER A 69 -2.19 17.49 0.36
C SER A 69 -1.75 18.97 0.30
N PHE A 70 -0.73 19.35 1.09
CA PHE A 70 -0.34 20.75 1.17
C PHE A 70 0.33 21.28 -0.11
N ASP A 71 1.02 20.44 -0.88
CA ASP A 71 1.70 20.86 -2.11
C ASP A 71 1.29 20.04 -3.34
N GLY A 72 0.46 19.01 -3.17
CA GLY A 72 0.04 18.15 -4.27
C GLY A 72 1.14 17.23 -4.82
N MET A 73 2.28 17.14 -4.14
CA MET A 73 3.41 16.36 -4.63
C MET A 73 3.23 14.88 -4.34
N VAL A 74 3.46 14.03 -5.35
CA VAL A 74 3.50 12.58 -5.18
C VAL A 74 4.87 12.20 -4.62
N VAL A 75 4.89 11.54 -3.46
CA VAL A 75 6.11 11.24 -2.71
C VAL A 75 6.32 9.74 -2.46
N GLY A 76 5.42 8.91 -2.95
CA GLY A 76 5.53 7.47 -2.77
C GLY A 76 4.33 6.73 -3.29
N SER A 77 4.26 5.45 -2.96
CA SER A 77 3.12 4.61 -3.29
C SER A 77 2.80 3.63 -2.16
N ILE A 78 1.57 3.16 -2.15
CA ILE A 78 1.06 2.16 -1.20
C ILE A 78 -0.02 1.34 -1.91
N GLY A 79 -0.04 0.03 -1.69
CA GLY A 79 -1.06 -0.82 -2.27
C GLY A 79 -0.94 -2.25 -1.83
N PHE A 80 -1.73 -3.11 -2.46
CA PHE A 80 -1.73 -4.53 -2.14
C PHE A 80 -1.28 -5.34 -3.36
N PHE A 81 -0.67 -6.49 -3.09
CA PHE A 81 -0.20 -7.39 -4.14
C PHE A 81 -1.34 -8.31 -4.59
N GLY A 82 -2.40 -7.71 -5.15
CA GLY A 82 -3.56 -8.41 -5.67
C GLY A 82 -4.76 -8.40 -4.71
N PRO A 83 -5.90 -8.95 -5.17
CA PRO A 83 -7.12 -9.03 -4.37
C PRO A 83 -6.99 -10.06 -3.25
N PRO A 84 -7.90 -10.01 -2.24
CA PRO A 84 -7.87 -10.97 -1.14
C PRO A 84 -7.93 -12.42 -1.60
N GLN A 85 -7.15 -13.26 -0.95
CA GLN A 85 -7.12 -14.70 -1.16
C GLN A 85 -7.11 -15.40 0.19
N ASP A 86 -7.65 -16.62 0.24
CA ASP A 86 -7.60 -17.44 1.45
C ASP A 86 -6.15 -17.85 1.72
N ALA A 87 -5.69 -17.62 2.94
CA ALA A 87 -4.34 -18.00 3.37
C ALA A 87 -4.25 -19.42 3.93
N GLY A 88 -5.33 -20.22 3.81
CA GLY A 88 -5.40 -21.59 4.28
C GLY A 88 -6.26 -21.79 5.51
N ASP A 89 -6.87 -20.73 6.02
CA ASP A 89 -7.71 -20.76 7.23
C ASP A 89 -9.11 -20.15 7.01
N ASP A 90 -9.54 -20.08 5.77
CA ASP A 90 -10.84 -19.52 5.34
C ASP A 90 -11.00 -18.03 5.65
N VAL A 91 -9.92 -17.32 5.98
CA VAL A 91 -9.92 -15.86 6.17
C VAL A 91 -9.28 -15.20 4.95
N PRO A 92 -9.98 -14.28 4.27
CA PRO A 92 -9.38 -13.56 3.15
C PRO A 92 -8.23 -12.68 3.64
N GLU A 93 -7.14 -12.66 2.88
CA GLU A 93 -5.92 -11.97 3.26
C GLU A 93 -5.30 -11.26 2.07
N VAL A 94 -4.70 -10.09 2.31
CA VAL A 94 -3.91 -9.33 1.33
C VAL A 94 -2.54 -9.05 1.90
N GLU A 95 -1.58 -8.84 1.01
CA GLU A 95 -0.25 -8.36 1.39
C GLU A 95 -0.11 -6.90 0.99
N VAL A 96 0.30 -6.05 1.94
CA VAL A 96 0.53 -4.63 1.69
C VAL A 96 2.00 -4.35 1.38
N GLY A 97 2.23 -3.43 0.45
CA GLY A 97 3.55 -2.86 0.19
C GLY A 97 3.45 -1.35 0.12
N TYR A 98 4.47 -0.64 0.58
CA TYR A 98 4.51 0.82 0.54
C TYR A 98 5.94 1.32 0.58
N GLY A 99 6.11 2.56 0.17
CA GLY A 99 7.38 3.24 0.30
C GLY A 99 7.30 4.71 -0.06
N LEU A 100 8.27 5.46 0.43
CA LEU A 100 8.38 6.90 0.22
C LEU A 100 9.74 7.23 -0.35
N VAL A 101 9.82 8.32 -1.13
CA VAL A 101 11.11 8.92 -1.47
C VAL A 101 11.84 9.33 -0.19
N PRO A 102 13.19 9.32 -0.18
CA PRO A 102 13.96 9.59 1.06
C PRO A 102 13.56 10.86 1.79
N ASP A 103 13.33 11.95 1.07
CA ASP A 103 12.99 13.26 1.67
C ASP A 103 11.64 13.24 2.41
N ALA A 104 10.75 12.34 2.05
CA ALA A 104 9.41 12.26 2.65
C ALA A 104 9.35 11.34 3.86
N ARG A 105 10.45 10.67 4.21
CA ARG A 105 10.52 9.75 5.33
C ARG A 105 10.68 10.49 6.65
N GLY A 106 10.33 9.81 7.75
CA GLY A 106 10.54 10.34 9.10
C GLY A 106 9.51 11.33 9.60
N HIS A 107 8.39 11.50 8.89
CA HIS A 107 7.33 12.46 9.24
C HIS A 107 5.96 11.78 9.45
N GLY A 108 5.93 10.47 9.54
CA GLY A 108 4.69 9.72 9.80
C GLY A 108 3.80 9.49 8.58
N ALA A 109 4.24 9.85 7.37
CA ALA A 109 3.40 9.71 6.17
C ALA A 109 3.07 8.25 5.85
N ALA A 110 4.03 7.32 5.95
CA ALA A 110 3.77 5.91 5.71
C ALA A 110 2.76 5.34 6.71
N THR A 111 2.90 5.66 7.98
CA THR A 111 1.95 5.26 9.03
C THR A 111 0.55 5.79 8.72
N GLU A 112 0.45 7.06 8.37
CA GLU A 112 -0.83 7.70 8.05
C GLU A 112 -1.48 7.08 6.82
N ALA A 113 -0.72 6.85 5.75
CA ALA A 113 -1.23 6.21 4.53
C ALA A 113 -1.75 4.81 4.82
N LEU A 114 -0.98 4.01 5.54
CA LEU A 114 -1.36 2.64 5.89
C LEU A 114 -2.61 2.63 6.77
N GLN A 115 -2.68 3.44 7.81
CA GLN A 115 -3.86 3.55 8.66
C GLN A 115 -5.10 3.97 7.86
N GLY A 116 -4.93 4.87 6.89
CA GLY A 116 -6.03 5.32 6.03
C GLY A 116 -6.67 4.19 5.22
N LEU A 117 -5.87 3.21 4.79
CA LEU A 117 -6.37 2.05 4.05
C LEU A 117 -6.91 0.96 4.99
N LEU A 118 -6.27 0.74 6.13
CA LEU A 118 -6.59 -0.39 7.02
C LEU A 118 -8.02 -0.36 7.54
N GLY A 119 -8.60 0.80 7.78
CA GLY A 119 -9.99 0.90 8.21
C GLY A 119 -10.97 0.30 7.20
N HIS A 120 -10.74 0.54 5.91
CA HIS A 120 -11.55 0.00 4.83
C HIS A 120 -11.36 -1.52 4.70
N VAL A 121 -10.12 -1.97 4.79
CA VAL A 121 -9.78 -3.40 4.68
C VAL A 121 -10.38 -4.19 5.83
N GLU A 122 -10.26 -3.66 7.04
CA GLU A 122 -10.85 -4.26 8.24
C GLU A 122 -12.38 -4.36 8.14
N ALA A 123 -13.02 -3.28 7.68
CA ALA A 123 -14.47 -3.27 7.47
C ALA A 123 -14.92 -4.31 6.45
N ALA A 124 -14.06 -4.69 5.51
CA ALA A 124 -14.32 -5.74 4.54
C ALA A 124 -14.04 -7.15 5.07
N GLY A 125 -13.58 -7.28 6.31
CA GLY A 125 -13.26 -8.59 6.91
C GLY A 125 -11.99 -9.23 6.36
N VAL A 126 -11.06 -8.43 5.84
CA VAL A 126 -9.82 -8.89 5.20
C VAL A 126 -8.64 -8.71 6.15
N ARG A 127 -7.86 -9.76 6.29
CA ARG A 127 -6.62 -9.72 7.08
C ARG A 127 -5.48 -9.17 6.24
N VAL A 128 -4.54 -8.47 6.85
CA VAL A 128 -3.40 -7.88 6.15
C VAL A 128 -2.10 -8.45 6.69
N ARG A 129 -1.20 -8.84 5.78
CA ARG A 129 0.18 -9.17 6.10
C ARG A 129 1.13 -8.23 5.38
N ALA A 130 2.37 -8.18 5.84
CA ALA A 130 3.44 -7.44 5.19
C ALA A 130 4.73 -8.23 5.31
N ALA A 131 5.52 -8.27 4.24
CA ALA A 131 6.87 -8.81 4.27
C ALA A 131 7.86 -7.66 4.42
N VAL A 132 8.77 -7.75 5.38
CA VAL A 132 9.71 -6.67 5.69
C VAL A 132 11.10 -7.24 5.97
N GLU A 133 12.13 -6.60 5.41
CA GLU A 133 13.50 -6.99 5.71
C GLU A 133 13.79 -6.79 7.21
N PRO A 134 14.44 -7.77 7.88
CA PRO A 134 14.69 -7.67 9.32
C PRO A 134 15.49 -6.41 9.72
N GLU A 135 16.32 -5.90 8.81
CA GLU A 135 17.15 -4.71 9.02
C GLU A 135 16.36 -3.41 8.86
N ASN A 136 15.18 -3.46 8.20
CA ASN A 136 14.35 -2.28 7.95
C ASN A 136 13.54 -1.92 9.19
N LYS A 137 14.21 -1.38 10.18
CA LYS A 137 13.62 -1.04 11.48
C LYS A 137 12.55 0.04 11.36
N ALA A 138 12.70 0.96 10.42
CA ALA A 138 11.72 2.01 10.19
C ALA A 138 10.38 1.43 9.74
N SER A 139 10.39 0.49 8.79
CA SER A 139 9.17 -0.18 8.32
C SER A 139 8.56 -1.05 9.41
N ILE A 140 9.39 -1.78 10.18
CA ILE A 140 8.90 -2.58 11.31
C ILE A 140 8.15 -1.69 12.31
N ARG A 141 8.67 -0.49 12.60
CA ARG A 141 7.98 0.46 13.49
C ARG A 141 6.66 0.94 12.92
N VAL A 142 6.61 1.24 11.61
CA VAL A 142 5.37 1.62 10.94
C VAL A 142 4.33 0.50 11.08
N LEU A 143 4.72 -0.74 10.79
CA LEU A 143 3.83 -1.89 10.89
C LEU A 143 3.35 -2.10 12.33
N ALA A 144 4.25 -2.02 13.30
CA ALA A 144 3.88 -2.16 14.71
C ALA A 144 2.86 -1.09 15.14
N LYS A 145 3.07 0.16 14.74
CA LYS A 145 2.11 1.26 15.03
C LYS A 145 0.75 1.03 14.39
N CYS A 146 0.70 0.31 13.28
CA CYS A 146 -0.54 0.01 12.56
C CYS A 146 -1.20 -1.30 12.99
N GLY A 147 -0.72 -1.91 14.07
CA GLY A 147 -1.36 -3.11 14.65
C GLY A 147 -0.89 -4.43 14.07
N PHE A 148 0.23 -4.46 13.34
CA PHE A 148 0.82 -5.71 12.85
C PHE A 148 1.56 -6.39 13.99
N THR A 149 0.81 -7.04 14.87
CA THR A 149 1.30 -7.62 16.13
C THR A 149 1.65 -9.10 16.03
N GLY A 150 1.20 -9.77 14.95
CA GLY A 150 1.52 -11.18 14.71
C GLY A 150 2.79 -11.33 13.88
N LEU A 151 3.59 -12.34 14.22
CA LEU A 151 4.76 -12.72 13.43
C LEU A 151 4.55 -14.13 12.90
N ARG A 152 4.57 -14.30 11.57
CA ARG A 152 4.33 -15.59 10.92
C ARG A 152 5.64 -16.23 10.42
N GLY A 153 6.77 -15.85 11.00
CA GLY A 153 8.07 -16.36 10.59
C GLY A 153 8.70 -15.56 9.46
N SER A 154 9.47 -16.23 8.61
CA SER A 154 10.17 -15.61 7.48
C SER A 154 9.74 -16.24 6.17
N ASP A 155 9.76 -15.45 5.09
CA ASP A 155 9.49 -15.96 3.76
C ASP A 155 10.77 -16.54 3.11
N GLU A 156 10.68 -16.98 1.85
CA GLU A 156 11.80 -17.60 1.12
C GLU A 156 12.99 -16.66 0.95
N ASP A 157 12.73 -15.35 0.92
CA ASP A 157 13.77 -14.32 0.76
C ASP A 157 14.36 -13.83 2.08
N GLY A 158 13.95 -14.43 3.20
CA GLY A 158 14.42 -14.06 4.52
C GLY A 158 13.71 -12.84 5.13
N ASN A 159 12.63 -12.36 4.52
CA ASN A 159 11.85 -11.27 5.07
C ASN A 159 10.96 -11.77 6.21
N LEU A 160 10.79 -10.94 7.24
CA LEU A 160 9.81 -11.20 8.29
C LEU A 160 8.40 -11.03 7.73
N VAL A 161 7.51 -11.96 8.04
CA VAL A 161 6.09 -11.84 7.68
C VAL A 161 5.32 -11.39 8.91
N MET A 162 4.89 -10.13 8.89
CA MET A 162 4.13 -9.52 9.98
C MET A 162 2.65 -9.49 9.60
N VAL A 163 1.79 -9.79 10.55
CA VAL A 163 0.35 -9.93 10.32
C VAL A 163 -0.42 -9.01 11.24
N ARG A 164 -1.40 -8.33 10.67
CA ARG A 164 -2.38 -7.56 11.43
C ARG A 164 -3.61 -8.44 11.61
N PRO A 165 -3.89 -8.93 12.83
CA PRO A 165 -5.05 -9.79 13.05
C PRO A 165 -6.35 -9.01 12.85
N ILE A 166 -7.38 -9.71 12.41
CA ILE A 166 -8.73 -9.15 12.38
C ILE A 166 -9.25 -9.09 13.81
N PRO A 167 -9.80 -7.96 14.26
CA PRO A 167 -10.41 -7.89 15.60
C PRO A 167 -11.55 -8.90 15.73
N ALA A 168 -11.63 -9.51 16.90
CA ALA A 168 -12.67 -10.49 17.21
C ALA A 168 -14.04 -9.81 17.33
#